data_9592599ac7ab7be749758a417b323deb
#
_entry.id   9592599ac7ab7be749758a417b323deb
#
_cell.length_a   1.000
_cell.length_b   1.000
_cell.length_c   1.000
_cell.angle_alpha   90.00
_cell.angle_beta   90.00
_cell.angle_gamma   90.00
#
_symmetry.space_group_name_H-M   'P 1'
#
loop_
_entity.id
_entity.type
_entity.pdbx_description
1 polymer ?
#
loop_
_entity_poly.entity_id
_entity_poly.type
_entity_poly.pdbx_seq_one_letter_code
_entity_poly.pdbx_strand_id
1 'polypeptide(L)'
;MQNVRVTTVAGLVAGVVLGATVIGPRLGLEPARGAKAPIDAVAAVAAFEVAGAERLLTDAVTERHTVLRTASAFDRESPDGGELVRTLEARVWTVSAGRAELRMYEPDQLVPVGEMLDAVASGAVEAALTTPCAWAARAPSLALFDGLPFGPSPAEFVAWLDSGGGRQLHHTIYKRLGVHALPCGMAPPSAGG
;
A
#
# COMPACT_ATOMS: atom_id res chain seq x y z
N MET A 1 -14.34 -13.70 14.99
CA MET A 1 -13.51 -12.51 15.11
C MET A 1 -14.23 -11.26 15.66
N GLN A 2 -15.56 -11.28 15.77
CA GLN A 2 -16.37 -10.18 16.30
C GLN A 2 -16.30 -9.99 17.84
N ASN A 3 -16.05 -11.08 18.58
CA ASN A 3 -16.09 -11.06 20.05
C ASN A 3 -14.87 -10.38 20.73
N VAL A 4 -13.72 -10.25 20.03
CA VAL A 4 -12.51 -9.63 20.60
C VAL A 4 -12.64 -8.11 20.69
N ARG A 5 -13.33 -7.47 19.74
CA ARG A 5 -13.48 -6.01 19.71
C ARG A 5 -14.46 -5.49 20.77
N VAL A 6 -15.52 -6.24 21.05
CA VAL A 6 -16.51 -5.87 22.09
C VAL A 6 -15.90 -5.96 23.49
N THR A 7 -15.07 -6.99 23.75
CA THR A 7 -14.37 -7.15 25.04
C THR A 7 -13.34 -6.05 25.30
N THR A 8 -12.67 -5.53 24.27
CA THR A 8 -11.66 -4.47 24.46
C THR A 8 -12.31 -3.13 24.81
N VAL A 9 -13.43 -2.79 24.18
CA VAL A 9 -14.18 -1.55 24.49
C VAL A 9 -14.81 -1.62 25.88
N ALA A 10 -15.41 -2.76 26.24
CA ALA A 10 -15.96 -2.96 27.58
C ALA A 10 -14.90 -2.90 28.68
N GLY A 11 -13.68 -3.40 28.43
CA GLY A 11 -12.54 -3.32 29.34
C GLY A 11 -12.05 -1.88 29.55
N LEU A 12 -12.07 -1.04 28.52
CA LEU A 12 -11.61 0.33 28.60
C LEU A 12 -12.59 1.21 29.38
N VAL A 13 -13.88 1.04 29.18
CA VAL A 13 -14.93 1.73 29.95
C VAL A 13 -14.91 1.33 31.41
N ALA A 14 -14.75 0.03 31.73
CA ALA A 14 -14.63 -0.44 33.09
C ALA A 14 -13.33 0.08 33.77
N GLY A 15 -12.23 0.22 33.02
CA GLY A 15 -10.97 0.78 33.52
C GLY A 15 -11.09 2.26 33.90
N VAL A 16 -11.79 3.08 33.12
CA VAL A 16 -11.99 4.51 33.40
C VAL A 16 -12.89 4.71 34.63
N VAL A 17 -13.97 3.92 34.75
CA VAL A 17 -14.88 4.01 35.89
C VAL A 17 -14.19 3.54 37.19
N LEU A 18 -13.42 2.44 37.17
CA LEU A 18 -12.65 1.98 38.32
C LEU A 18 -11.52 2.94 38.68
N GLY A 19 -10.86 3.59 37.70
CA GLY A 19 -9.83 4.60 37.92
C GLY A 19 -10.38 5.82 38.67
N ALA A 20 -11.53 6.33 38.25
CA ALA A 20 -12.14 7.51 38.86
C ALA A 20 -12.70 7.26 40.27
N THR A 21 -13.24 6.07 40.55
CA THR A 21 -13.89 5.75 41.83
C THR A 21 -12.97 5.15 42.88
N VAL A 22 -11.93 4.39 42.48
CA VAL A 22 -11.06 3.64 43.41
C VAL A 22 -9.68 4.30 43.58
N ILE A 23 -9.12 4.90 42.54
CA ILE A 23 -7.75 5.46 42.57
C ILE A 23 -7.78 6.97 42.89
N GLY A 24 -8.83 7.70 42.48
CA GLY A 24 -8.97 9.14 42.72
C GLY A 24 -8.79 9.54 44.18
N PRO A 25 -9.43 8.89 45.16
CA PRO A 25 -9.29 9.23 46.57
C PRO A 25 -7.89 8.96 47.15
N ARG A 26 -7.14 7.99 46.60
CA ARG A 26 -5.79 7.67 47.04
C ARG A 26 -4.71 8.64 46.56
N LEU A 27 -5.00 9.46 45.56
CA LEU A 27 -4.13 10.52 45.06
C LEU A 27 -4.40 11.88 45.68
N GLY A 28 -5.24 11.95 46.71
CA GLY A 28 -5.55 13.21 47.39
C GLY A 28 -6.40 14.19 46.59
N LEU A 29 -7.01 13.72 45.51
CA LEU A 29 -7.99 14.49 44.75
C LEU A 29 -9.35 14.38 45.44
N GLU A 30 -9.60 15.25 46.43
CA GLU A 30 -10.93 15.35 47.05
C GLU A 30 -11.96 15.76 46.01
N PRO A 31 -13.04 14.99 45.82
CA PRO A 31 -14.14 15.45 44.99
C PRO A 31 -14.73 16.69 45.62
N ALA A 32 -14.90 17.74 44.86
CA ALA A 32 -15.51 19.00 45.33
C ALA A 32 -16.83 18.67 46.04
N ARG A 33 -16.89 18.87 47.35
CA ARG A 33 -18.07 18.62 48.16
C ARG A 33 -19.20 19.53 47.70
N GLY A 34 -20.22 18.93 47.05
CA GLY A 34 -21.46 19.62 46.65
C GLY A 34 -21.75 19.66 45.16
N ALA A 35 -20.83 19.24 44.28
CA ALA A 35 -21.17 19.09 42.89
C ALA A 35 -21.80 17.68 42.69
N LYS A 36 -23.14 17.65 42.73
CA LYS A 36 -23.91 16.54 42.17
C LYS A 36 -23.59 16.58 40.67
N ALA A 37 -22.64 15.73 40.20
CA ALA A 37 -22.35 15.65 38.79
C ALA A 37 -23.68 15.38 38.09
N PRO A 38 -24.15 16.25 37.20
CA PRO A 38 -25.43 16.02 36.55
C PRO A 38 -25.26 14.72 35.77
N ILE A 39 -26.23 13.81 35.98
CA ILE A 39 -26.27 12.51 35.27
C ILE A 39 -26.16 12.75 33.75
N ASP A 40 -26.60 13.92 33.32
CA ASP A 40 -26.47 14.42 31.96
C ASP A 40 -25.02 14.61 31.46
N ALA A 41 -24.06 14.93 32.33
CA ALA A 41 -22.66 15.08 31.95
C ALA A 41 -22.01 13.71 31.67
N VAL A 42 -22.37 12.69 32.44
CA VAL A 42 -21.88 11.31 32.19
C VAL A 42 -22.51 10.74 30.93
N ALA A 43 -23.79 11.01 30.69
CA ALA A 43 -24.50 10.64 29.47
C ALA A 43 -23.94 11.40 28.27
N ALA A 44 -23.57 12.68 28.39
CA ALA A 44 -22.95 13.44 27.30
C ALA A 44 -21.56 12.94 26.93
N VAL A 45 -20.72 12.56 27.92
CA VAL A 45 -19.39 11.97 27.66
C VAL A 45 -19.54 10.61 27.01
N ALA A 46 -20.44 9.75 27.48
CA ALA A 46 -20.71 8.46 26.88
C ALA A 46 -21.25 8.59 25.44
N ALA A 47 -22.14 9.55 25.19
CA ALA A 47 -22.67 9.83 23.86
C ALA A 47 -21.58 10.36 22.91
N PHE A 48 -20.64 11.18 23.40
CA PHE A 48 -19.51 11.69 22.62
C PHE A 48 -18.53 10.57 22.25
N GLU A 49 -18.22 9.65 23.20
CA GLU A 49 -17.36 8.48 22.92
C GLU A 49 -18.00 7.52 21.93
N VAL A 50 -19.31 7.27 22.05
CA VAL A 50 -20.04 6.40 21.09
C VAL A 50 -20.10 7.04 19.70
N ALA A 51 -20.40 8.34 19.61
CA ALA A 51 -20.40 9.05 18.32
C ALA A 51 -19.01 9.16 17.70
N GLY A 52 -17.96 9.27 18.51
CA GLY A 52 -16.56 9.19 18.07
C GLY A 52 -16.19 7.81 17.55
N ALA A 53 -16.59 6.76 18.26
CA ALA A 53 -16.37 5.37 17.84
C ALA A 53 -17.18 5.03 16.57
N GLU A 54 -18.42 5.49 16.45
CA GLU A 54 -19.20 5.31 15.23
C GLU A 54 -18.61 6.05 14.03
N ARG A 55 -18.09 7.27 14.21
CA ARG A 55 -17.38 7.98 13.15
C ARG A 55 -16.11 7.25 12.72
N LEU A 56 -15.29 6.79 13.66
CA LEU A 56 -14.10 6.00 13.36
C LEU A 56 -14.45 4.66 12.65
N LEU A 57 -15.56 4.03 13.03
CA LEU A 57 -16.06 2.83 12.35
C LEU A 57 -16.63 3.16 10.97
N THR A 58 -17.31 4.29 10.81
CA THR A 58 -17.86 4.74 9.52
C THR A 58 -16.75 5.15 8.59
N ASP A 59 -15.72 5.86 9.07
CA ASP A 59 -14.55 6.22 8.29
C ASP A 59 -13.72 4.97 7.90
N ALA A 60 -13.61 3.99 8.79
CA ALA A 60 -12.97 2.71 8.51
C ALA A 60 -13.78 1.84 7.51
N VAL A 61 -15.10 1.97 7.49
CA VAL A 61 -15.98 1.26 6.53
C VAL A 61 -16.07 2.00 5.20
N THR A 62 -15.84 3.31 5.18
CA THR A 62 -15.77 4.13 3.95
C THR A 62 -14.34 4.15 3.38
N GLU A 63 -13.48 3.19 3.72
CA GLU A 63 -12.20 3.02 3.06
C GLU A 63 -12.45 2.74 1.57
N ARG A 64 -12.19 3.76 0.78
CA ARG A 64 -12.40 3.75 -0.67
C ARG A 64 -11.59 2.60 -1.28
N HIS A 65 -12.28 1.64 -1.85
CA HIS A 65 -11.65 0.67 -2.72
C HIS A 65 -11.05 1.41 -3.93
N THR A 66 -9.74 1.38 -4.04
CA THR A 66 -9.00 2.06 -5.13
C THR A 66 -8.65 1.04 -6.20
N VAL A 67 -9.15 1.24 -7.39
CA VAL A 67 -8.77 0.43 -8.56
C VAL A 67 -7.68 1.16 -9.32
N LEU A 68 -6.54 0.52 -9.50
CA LEU A 68 -5.42 0.99 -10.31
C LEU A 68 -5.45 0.25 -11.65
N ARG A 69 -5.91 0.94 -12.71
CA ARG A 69 -5.84 0.41 -14.08
C ARG A 69 -4.39 0.37 -14.49
N THR A 70 -3.90 -0.84 -14.73
CA THR A 70 -2.48 -1.09 -14.95
C THR A 70 -2.28 -1.67 -16.35
N ALA A 71 -1.63 -0.92 -17.23
CA ALA A 71 -1.24 -1.44 -18.52
C ALA A 71 -0.09 -2.44 -18.36
N SER A 72 -0.19 -3.62 -18.96
CA SER A 72 0.84 -4.65 -18.89
C SER A 72 1.53 -4.82 -20.24
N ALA A 73 2.85 -4.93 -20.25
CA ALA A 73 3.61 -5.40 -21.40
C ALA A 73 3.67 -6.92 -21.47
N PHE A 74 3.13 -7.61 -20.47
CA PHE A 74 3.13 -9.07 -20.38
C PHE A 74 1.70 -9.58 -20.51
N ASP A 75 1.55 -10.58 -21.39
CA ASP A 75 0.32 -11.35 -21.52
C ASP A 75 0.13 -12.24 -20.28
N ARG A 76 -1.10 -12.35 -19.78
CA ARG A 76 -1.46 -13.16 -18.61
C ARG A 76 -1.20 -14.67 -18.84
N GLU A 77 -1.27 -15.11 -20.06
CA GLU A 77 -1.00 -16.51 -20.46
C GLU A 77 0.48 -16.74 -20.82
N SER A 78 1.29 -15.67 -20.87
CA SER A 78 2.72 -15.79 -21.16
C SER A 78 3.45 -16.58 -20.07
N PRO A 79 4.31 -17.55 -20.43
CA PRO A 79 5.12 -18.28 -19.47
C PRO A 79 6.09 -17.38 -18.70
N ASP A 80 6.56 -16.31 -19.31
CA ASP A 80 7.60 -15.44 -18.75
C ASP A 80 7.06 -14.33 -17.84
N GLY A 81 5.85 -13.85 -18.08
CA GLY A 81 5.29 -12.71 -17.35
C GLY A 81 3.94 -12.95 -16.68
N GLY A 82 3.19 -13.96 -17.12
CA GLY A 82 1.83 -14.19 -16.65
C GLY A 82 1.75 -14.53 -15.14
N GLU A 83 2.72 -15.27 -14.61
CA GLU A 83 2.79 -15.56 -13.18
C GLU A 83 3.08 -14.30 -12.36
N LEU A 84 3.95 -13.40 -12.86
CA LEU A 84 4.22 -12.11 -12.22
C LEU A 84 2.95 -11.26 -12.17
N VAL A 85 2.20 -11.17 -13.27
CA VAL A 85 0.92 -10.44 -13.33
C VAL A 85 -0.04 -10.92 -12.27
N ARG A 86 -0.31 -12.24 -12.23
CA ARG A 86 -1.24 -12.84 -11.24
C ARG A 86 -0.76 -12.65 -9.80
N THR A 87 0.54 -12.81 -9.58
CA THR A 87 1.15 -12.67 -8.25
C THR A 87 1.04 -11.25 -7.74
N LEU A 88 1.27 -10.23 -8.57
CA LEU A 88 1.16 -8.83 -8.18
C LEU A 88 -0.29 -8.46 -7.82
N GLU A 89 -1.26 -8.84 -8.65
CA GLU A 89 -2.68 -8.63 -8.36
C GLU A 89 -3.07 -9.23 -7.01
N ALA A 90 -2.76 -10.51 -6.79
CA ALA A 90 -3.09 -11.21 -5.56
C ALA A 90 -2.40 -10.61 -4.32
N ARG A 91 -1.12 -10.23 -4.44
CA ARG A 91 -0.37 -9.64 -3.32
C ARG A 91 -0.88 -8.26 -2.94
N VAL A 92 -1.12 -7.38 -3.92
CA VAL A 92 -1.64 -6.04 -3.64
C VAL A 92 -3.01 -6.13 -2.98
N TRP A 93 -3.89 -7.00 -3.46
CA TRP A 93 -5.18 -7.27 -2.81
C TRP A 93 -5.03 -7.73 -1.35
N THR A 94 -4.15 -8.71 -1.13
CA THR A 94 -3.94 -9.29 0.20
C THR A 94 -3.31 -8.29 1.17
N VAL A 95 -2.25 -7.59 0.77
CA VAL A 95 -1.53 -6.64 1.64
C VAL A 95 -2.38 -5.42 1.96
N SER A 96 -3.18 -4.96 1.00
CA SER A 96 -4.10 -3.84 1.20
C SER A 96 -5.36 -4.23 1.97
N ALA A 97 -5.55 -5.50 2.31
CA ALA A 97 -6.80 -6.03 2.89
C ALA A 97 -8.04 -5.70 2.03
N GLY A 98 -7.90 -5.76 0.70
CA GLY A 98 -8.95 -5.49 -0.28
C GLY A 98 -9.20 -3.99 -0.55
N ARG A 99 -8.37 -3.09 -0.05
CA ARG A 99 -8.51 -1.63 -0.26
C ARG A 99 -7.95 -1.15 -1.58
N ALA A 100 -7.01 -1.88 -2.16
CA ALA A 100 -6.44 -1.60 -3.47
C ALA A 100 -6.53 -2.83 -4.37
N GLU A 101 -6.92 -2.61 -5.60
CA GLU A 101 -6.96 -3.59 -6.67
C GLU A 101 -6.04 -3.14 -7.80
N LEU A 102 -5.06 -3.97 -8.17
CA LEU A 102 -4.38 -3.82 -9.45
C LEU A 102 -5.23 -4.53 -10.50
N ARG A 103 -5.81 -3.77 -11.42
CA ARG A 103 -6.52 -4.33 -12.57
C ARG A 103 -5.58 -4.30 -13.76
N MET A 104 -4.95 -5.45 -14.01
CA MET A 104 -4.04 -5.61 -15.14
C MET A 104 -4.80 -5.78 -16.45
N TYR A 105 -4.39 -5.03 -17.45
CA TYR A 105 -4.89 -5.10 -18.81
C TYR A 105 -3.83 -5.68 -19.72
N GLU A 106 -4.25 -6.49 -20.68
CA GLU A 106 -3.37 -7.16 -21.63
C GLU A 106 -2.58 -6.15 -22.48
N PRO A 107 -1.46 -6.57 -23.11
CA PRO A 107 -0.69 -5.70 -23.98
C PRO A 107 -1.57 -5.00 -25.01
N ASP A 108 -1.32 -3.72 -25.22
CA ASP A 108 -2.01 -2.83 -26.17
C ASP A 108 -3.53 -2.63 -25.91
N GLN A 109 -4.07 -3.15 -24.80
CA GLN A 109 -5.50 -3.05 -24.49
C GLN A 109 -5.90 -1.66 -23.95
N LEU A 110 -5.08 -1.04 -23.11
CA LEU A 110 -5.31 0.33 -22.61
C LEU A 110 -4.56 1.35 -23.44
N VAL A 111 -3.28 1.11 -23.65
CA VAL A 111 -2.35 1.95 -24.41
C VAL A 111 -1.31 1.06 -25.07
N PRO A 112 -0.77 1.43 -26.23
CA PRO A 112 0.33 0.72 -26.86
C PRO A 112 1.52 0.58 -25.88
N VAL A 113 2.21 -0.57 -25.89
CA VAL A 113 3.35 -0.83 -25.00
C VAL A 113 4.39 0.30 -25.07
N GLY A 114 4.68 0.83 -26.26
CA GLY A 114 5.64 1.92 -26.44
C GLY A 114 5.20 3.27 -25.84
N GLU A 115 3.92 3.44 -25.50
CA GLU A 115 3.34 4.68 -24.96
C GLU A 115 3.05 4.60 -23.46
N MET A 116 3.23 3.45 -22.82
CA MET A 116 2.89 3.24 -21.40
C MET A 116 3.57 4.26 -20.47
N LEU A 117 4.84 4.61 -20.73
CA LEU A 117 5.57 5.55 -19.89
C LEU A 117 4.90 6.94 -19.92
N ASP A 118 4.52 7.41 -21.08
CA ASP A 118 3.86 8.71 -21.25
C ASP A 118 2.45 8.70 -20.68
N ALA A 119 1.75 7.59 -20.83
CA ALA A 119 0.41 7.41 -20.27
C ALA A 119 0.41 7.46 -18.75
N VAL A 120 1.40 6.86 -18.08
CA VAL A 120 1.58 6.96 -16.62
C VAL A 120 2.04 8.36 -16.23
N ALA A 121 3.01 8.94 -16.94
CA ALA A 121 3.51 10.28 -16.63
C ALA A 121 2.44 11.37 -16.75
N SER A 122 1.51 11.22 -17.70
CA SER A 122 0.37 12.13 -17.87
C SER A 122 -0.83 11.81 -16.96
N GLY A 123 -0.84 10.65 -16.29
CA GLY A 123 -1.98 10.17 -15.50
C GLY A 123 -3.13 9.61 -16.33
N ALA A 124 -2.93 9.28 -17.60
CA ALA A 124 -3.95 8.62 -18.44
C ALA A 124 -4.24 7.20 -17.97
N VAL A 125 -3.23 6.52 -17.41
CA VAL A 125 -3.35 5.26 -16.66
C VAL A 125 -2.66 5.41 -15.31
N GLU A 126 -3.14 4.68 -14.31
CA GLU A 126 -2.62 4.79 -12.95
C GLU A 126 -1.28 4.09 -12.76
N ALA A 127 -1.04 3.00 -13.51
CA ALA A 127 0.21 2.24 -13.44
C ALA A 127 0.50 1.51 -14.75
N ALA A 128 1.76 1.06 -14.89
CA ALA A 128 2.17 0.16 -15.96
C ALA A 128 3.15 -0.88 -15.44
N LEU A 129 3.05 -2.10 -15.96
CA LEU A 129 3.97 -3.20 -15.71
C LEU A 129 4.76 -3.50 -16.99
N THR A 130 6.07 -3.25 -16.95
CA THR A 130 6.94 -3.37 -18.12
C THR A 130 8.38 -3.61 -17.70
N THR A 131 9.26 -3.88 -18.68
CA THR A 131 10.70 -3.92 -18.44
C THR A 131 11.35 -2.55 -18.63
N PRO A 132 12.46 -2.26 -17.94
CA PRO A 132 13.19 -1.01 -18.11
C PRO A 132 13.70 -0.81 -19.54
N CYS A 133 14.04 -1.87 -20.26
CA CYS A 133 14.55 -1.82 -21.63
C CYS A 133 13.56 -1.23 -22.64
N ALA A 134 12.27 -1.34 -22.38
CA ALA A 134 11.23 -0.72 -23.21
C ALA A 134 11.45 0.79 -23.41
N TRP A 135 12.17 1.42 -22.48
CA TRP A 135 12.43 2.87 -22.46
C TRP A 135 13.90 3.23 -22.74
N ALA A 136 14.74 2.27 -23.13
CA ALA A 136 16.17 2.50 -23.37
C ALA A 136 16.43 3.54 -24.46
N ALA A 137 15.55 3.69 -25.43
CA ALA A 137 15.64 4.76 -26.45
C ALA A 137 15.50 6.16 -25.86
N ARG A 138 14.78 6.33 -24.75
CA ARG A 138 14.59 7.60 -24.03
C ARG A 138 15.62 7.84 -22.95
N ALA A 139 15.99 6.77 -22.24
CA ALA A 139 16.97 6.79 -21.17
C ALA A 139 17.85 5.52 -21.28
N PRO A 140 18.96 5.59 -22.04
CA PRO A 140 19.84 4.42 -22.25
C PRO A 140 20.34 3.77 -20.96
N SER A 141 20.45 4.54 -19.87
CA SER A 141 20.80 4.02 -18.55
C SER A 141 19.81 3.01 -17.98
N LEU A 142 18.57 2.95 -18.48
CA LEU A 142 17.59 1.95 -18.06
C LEU A 142 17.94 0.54 -18.54
N ALA A 143 18.71 0.40 -19.61
CA ALA A 143 19.23 -0.89 -20.07
C ALA A 143 20.10 -1.60 -18.99
N LEU A 144 20.67 -0.86 -18.06
CA LEU A 144 21.42 -1.44 -16.93
C LEU A 144 20.54 -2.24 -15.96
N PHE A 145 19.23 -2.05 -16.00
CA PHE A 145 18.28 -2.69 -15.10
C PHE A 145 17.53 -3.87 -15.75
N ASP A 146 17.85 -4.20 -16.99
CA ASP A 146 17.13 -5.22 -17.77
C ASP A 146 17.98 -6.44 -18.15
N GLY A 147 19.00 -6.72 -17.40
CA GLY A 147 19.86 -7.86 -17.65
C GLY A 147 20.98 -7.53 -18.64
N LEU A 148 22.19 -7.51 -18.13
CA LEU A 148 23.39 -7.31 -18.93
C LEU A 148 23.93 -8.67 -19.36
N PRO A 149 24.28 -8.85 -20.64
CA PRO A 149 25.05 -10.03 -21.07
C PRO A 149 26.31 -10.14 -20.21
N PHE A 150 26.56 -11.33 -19.65
CA PHE A 150 27.69 -11.57 -18.74
C PHE A 150 27.68 -10.70 -17.46
N GLY A 151 26.52 -10.15 -17.10
CA GLY A 151 26.30 -9.34 -15.92
C GLY A 151 26.20 -10.16 -14.63
N PRO A 152 25.82 -9.51 -13.52
CA PRO A 152 25.68 -10.19 -12.23
C PRO A 152 24.57 -11.23 -12.27
N SER A 153 24.72 -12.26 -11.44
CA SER A 153 23.65 -13.22 -11.22
C SER A 153 22.39 -12.52 -10.64
N PRO A 154 21.18 -13.11 -10.73
CA PRO A 154 19.97 -12.54 -10.13
C PRO A 154 20.13 -12.15 -8.66
N ALA A 155 20.82 -12.99 -7.87
CA ALA A 155 21.05 -12.72 -6.45
C ALA A 155 21.96 -11.49 -6.23
N GLU A 156 23.04 -11.37 -7.00
CA GLU A 156 23.94 -10.22 -6.95
C GLU A 156 23.24 -8.94 -7.41
N PHE A 157 22.40 -9.05 -8.44
CA PHE A 157 21.63 -7.90 -8.92
C PHE A 157 20.64 -7.40 -7.85
N VAL A 158 19.92 -8.30 -7.17
CA VAL A 158 19.03 -7.94 -6.06
C VAL A 158 19.82 -7.32 -4.91
N ALA A 159 20.97 -7.89 -4.54
CA ALA A 159 21.84 -7.34 -3.52
C ALA A 159 22.35 -5.92 -3.87
N TRP A 160 22.70 -5.69 -5.14
CA TRP A 160 23.05 -4.35 -5.62
C TRP A 160 21.86 -3.38 -5.57
N LEU A 161 20.68 -3.82 -5.96
CA LEU A 161 19.48 -2.99 -5.84
C LEU A 161 19.21 -2.58 -4.39
N ASP A 162 19.32 -3.51 -3.45
CA ASP A 162 18.93 -3.28 -2.07
C ASP A 162 20.01 -2.57 -1.24
N SER A 163 21.28 -2.89 -1.46
CA SER A 163 22.39 -2.44 -0.62
C SER A 163 23.49 -1.68 -1.39
N GLY A 164 23.53 -1.81 -2.72
CA GLY A 164 24.58 -1.23 -3.57
C GLY A 164 24.21 0.11 -4.21
N GLY A 165 23.10 0.73 -3.84
CA GLY A 165 22.65 2.00 -4.40
C GLY A 165 21.85 1.89 -5.70
N GLY A 166 21.65 0.71 -6.23
CA GLY A 166 20.92 0.47 -7.49
C GLY A 166 19.48 1.00 -7.45
N ARG A 167 18.77 0.84 -6.33
CA ARG A 167 17.40 1.36 -6.14
C ARG A 167 17.34 2.89 -6.20
N GLN A 168 18.33 3.58 -5.63
CA GLN A 168 18.42 5.04 -5.69
C GLN A 168 18.69 5.54 -7.11
N LEU A 169 19.60 4.87 -7.83
CA LEU A 169 19.88 5.18 -9.22
C LEU A 169 18.64 4.99 -10.09
N HIS A 170 17.96 3.84 -9.96
CA HIS A 170 16.70 3.52 -10.64
C HIS A 170 15.66 4.62 -10.40
N HIS A 171 15.40 4.94 -9.12
CA HIS A 171 14.47 6.00 -8.76
C HIS A 171 14.83 7.36 -9.37
N THR A 172 16.12 7.72 -9.36
CA THR A 172 16.60 9.00 -9.91
C THR A 172 16.33 9.11 -11.40
N ILE A 173 16.54 8.01 -12.16
CA ILE A 173 16.31 8.00 -13.60
C ILE A 173 14.81 8.15 -13.89
N TYR A 174 13.96 7.34 -13.29
CA TYR A 174 12.51 7.37 -13.52
C TYR A 174 11.84 8.67 -13.06
N LYS A 175 12.34 9.28 -11.97
CA LYS A 175 11.89 10.60 -11.53
C LYS A 175 12.09 11.68 -12.59
N ARG A 176 13.19 11.63 -13.36
CA ARG A 176 13.44 12.54 -14.49
C ARG A 176 12.48 12.30 -15.65
N LEU A 177 11.91 11.12 -15.75
CA LEU A 177 10.90 10.75 -16.74
C LEU A 177 9.46 11.04 -16.25
N GLY A 178 9.32 11.64 -15.06
CA GLY A 178 8.01 12.04 -14.52
C GLY A 178 7.22 10.92 -13.85
N VAL A 179 7.83 9.76 -13.60
CA VAL A 179 7.15 8.61 -13.00
C VAL A 179 7.89 8.08 -11.76
N HIS A 180 7.16 7.36 -10.93
CA HIS A 180 7.71 6.59 -9.83
C HIS A 180 7.74 5.11 -10.20
N ALA A 181 8.91 4.49 -10.22
CA ALA A 181 9.05 3.09 -10.59
C ALA A 181 9.53 2.24 -9.42
N LEU A 182 8.97 1.05 -9.31
CA LEU A 182 9.26 0.05 -8.29
C LEU A 182 9.73 -1.25 -8.96
N PRO A 183 10.93 -1.75 -8.67
CA PRO A 183 11.30 -3.09 -9.06
C PRO A 183 10.40 -4.11 -8.34
N CYS A 184 9.66 -4.90 -9.07
CA CYS A 184 8.65 -5.82 -8.52
C CYS A 184 8.86 -7.28 -8.89
N GLY A 185 9.79 -7.57 -9.78
CA GLY A 185 10.11 -8.92 -10.21
C GLY A 185 11.32 -8.95 -11.13
N MET A 186 11.77 -10.14 -11.45
CA MET A 186 12.79 -10.41 -12.45
C MET A 186 12.24 -11.45 -13.41
N ALA A 187 12.35 -11.18 -14.70
CA ALA A 187 12.10 -12.20 -15.70
C ALA A 187 13.22 -13.24 -15.67
N PRO A 188 12.91 -14.52 -15.89
CA PRO A 188 13.95 -15.51 -16.08
C PRO A 188 14.85 -15.10 -17.26
N PRO A 189 16.13 -15.47 -17.25
CA PRO A 189 16.99 -15.20 -18.40
C PRO A 189 16.38 -15.88 -19.63
N SER A 190 16.09 -15.08 -20.65
CA SER A 190 15.66 -15.65 -21.93
C SER A 190 16.77 -16.54 -22.44
N ALA A 191 16.46 -17.79 -22.80
CA ALA A 191 17.36 -18.66 -23.49
C ALA A 191 17.51 -18.17 -24.96
N GLY A 192 17.98 -16.94 -25.10
CA GLY A 192 18.31 -16.33 -26.35
C GLY A 192 19.70 -16.74 -26.73
N GLY A 193 19.80 -17.76 -27.57
CA GLY A 193 21.01 -18.00 -28.33
C GLY A 193 21.18 -16.97 -29.42
#